data_13f5e4a303645474a01f5048af38230a
#
_entry.id   13f5e4a303645474a01f5048af38230a
#
_cell.length_a   1.000
_cell.length_b   1.000
_cell.length_c   1.000
_cell.angle_alpha   90.00
_cell.angle_beta   90.00
_cell.angle_gamma   90.00
#
_symmetry.space_group_name_H-M   'P 1'
#
loop_
_entity.id
_entity.type
_entity.pdbx_description
1 polymer ?
#
loop_
_entity_poly.entity_id
_entity_poly.type
_entity_poly.pdbx_seq_one_letter_code
_entity_poly.pdbx_strand_id
1 'polypeptide(L)'
;MNSAKAVLLRDLKRYLRRRQDLFQPLVFFVIVITLLALAVGPDAHIFATVAPAGVWVAMLLATTINLDAMFLSDYQDGTLEQLLLSPAALPGLVAAKIFAHWLATACPQIVIAMFVATVLGIESQVVAALGATLLLGSPILSLVGAIASALTVELRGGAMLQAL
;
A
#
# COMPACT_ATOMS: atom_id res chain seq x y z
N MET A 1 13.91 -22.39 9.51
CA MET A 1 12.84 -21.58 8.90
C MET A 1 13.45 -20.21 8.64
N ASN A 2 13.49 -19.76 7.38
CA ASN A 2 14.20 -18.50 7.07
C ASN A 2 13.57 -17.33 7.83
N SER A 3 14.40 -16.58 8.58
CA SER A 3 13.94 -15.44 9.39
C SER A 3 13.07 -14.46 8.60
N ALA A 4 13.36 -14.23 7.32
CA ALA A 4 12.55 -13.42 6.42
C ALA A 4 11.11 -13.96 6.24
N LYS A 5 10.92 -15.28 6.12
CA LYS A 5 9.57 -15.89 6.05
C LYS A 5 8.78 -15.70 7.36
N ALA A 6 9.46 -15.76 8.50
CA ALA A 6 8.84 -15.53 9.80
C ALA A 6 8.34 -14.09 9.92
N VAL A 7 9.16 -13.11 9.51
CA VAL A 7 8.78 -11.67 9.46
C VAL A 7 7.60 -11.47 8.52
N LEU A 8 7.65 -12.00 7.30
CA LEU A 8 6.57 -11.90 6.32
C LEU A 8 5.23 -12.40 6.89
N LEU A 9 5.22 -13.61 7.44
CA LEU A 9 4.00 -14.22 8.00
C LEU A 9 3.49 -13.48 9.24
N ARG A 10 4.39 -12.99 10.09
CA ARG A 10 4.03 -12.17 11.25
C ARG A 10 3.33 -10.89 10.80
N ASP A 11 3.93 -10.15 9.88
CA ASP A 11 3.42 -8.87 9.44
C ASP A 11 2.11 -9.03 8.66
N LEU A 12 2.00 -10.03 7.79
CA LEU A 12 0.76 -10.33 7.10
C LEU A 12 -0.39 -10.66 8.09
N LYS A 13 -0.14 -11.49 9.11
CA LYS A 13 -1.12 -11.75 10.17
C LYS A 13 -1.49 -10.50 10.95
N ARG A 14 -0.54 -9.59 11.17
CA ARG A 14 -0.77 -8.31 11.83
C ARG A 14 -1.72 -7.43 11.02
N TYR A 15 -1.48 -7.26 9.69
CA TYR A 15 -2.38 -6.53 8.80
C TYR A 15 -3.79 -7.14 8.79
N LEU A 16 -3.94 -8.46 8.74
CA LEU A 16 -5.23 -9.14 8.77
C LEU A 16 -5.97 -8.96 10.10
N ARG A 17 -5.25 -8.79 11.22
CA ARG A 17 -5.85 -8.53 12.55
C ARG A 17 -6.22 -7.07 12.75
N ARG A 18 -5.41 -6.14 12.25
CA ARG A 18 -5.67 -4.70 12.30
C ARG A 18 -6.44 -4.27 11.06
N ARG A 19 -7.73 -4.62 11.03
CA ARG A 19 -8.59 -4.34 9.87
C ARG A 19 -8.60 -2.88 9.44
N GLN A 20 -8.43 -1.95 10.37
CA GLN A 20 -8.39 -0.51 10.06
C GLN A 20 -7.26 -0.16 9.09
N ASP A 21 -6.08 -0.75 9.27
CA ASP A 21 -4.90 -0.49 8.42
C ASP A 21 -5.10 -0.98 6.98
N LEU A 22 -5.99 -1.96 6.78
CA LEU A 22 -6.38 -2.47 5.45
C LEU A 22 -7.54 -1.68 4.85
N PHE A 23 -8.57 -1.41 5.65
CA PHE A 23 -9.79 -0.79 5.13
C PHE A 23 -9.63 0.69 4.81
N GLN A 24 -8.83 1.43 5.58
CA GLN A 24 -8.68 2.87 5.40
C GLN A 24 -8.16 3.25 4.00
N PRO A 25 -7.04 2.69 3.50
CA PRO A 25 -6.58 2.99 2.15
C PRO A 25 -7.52 2.44 1.06
N LEU A 26 -8.20 1.31 1.30
CA LEU A 26 -9.17 0.76 0.35
C LEU A 26 -10.40 1.66 0.21
N VAL A 27 -10.98 2.09 1.32
CA VAL A 27 -12.14 3.00 1.31
C VAL A 27 -11.76 4.31 0.63
N PHE A 28 -10.59 4.86 0.95
CA PHE A 28 -10.11 6.08 0.31
C PHE A 28 -9.94 5.90 -1.21
N PHE A 29 -9.34 4.78 -1.62
CA PHE A 29 -9.17 4.43 -3.03
C PHE A 29 -10.53 4.38 -3.76
N VAL A 30 -11.52 3.69 -3.17
CA VAL A 30 -12.87 3.57 -3.73
C VAL A 30 -13.55 4.95 -3.82
N ILE A 31 -13.41 5.79 -2.77
CA ILE A 31 -13.95 7.15 -2.78
C ILE A 31 -13.36 7.96 -3.94
N VAL A 32 -12.04 7.94 -4.12
CA VAL A 32 -11.38 8.71 -5.19
C VAL A 32 -11.84 8.23 -6.57
N ILE A 33 -11.94 6.91 -6.80
CA ILE A 33 -12.45 6.37 -8.07
C ILE A 33 -13.91 6.75 -8.30
N THR A 34 -14.74 6.71 -7.26
CA THR A 34 -16.15 7.09 -7.35
C THR A 34 -16.29 8.58 -7.67
N LEU A 35 -15.52 9.45 -7.02
CA LEU A 35 -15.51 10.88 -7.31
C LEU A 35 -15.03 11.16 -8.73
N LEU A 36 -14.02 10.43 -9.22
CA LEU A 36 -13.56 10.52 -10.60
C LEU A 36 -14.68 10.16 -11.58
N ALA A 37 -15.39 9.05 -11.34
CA ALA A 37 -16.50 8.60 -12.19
C ALA A 37 -17.63 9.64 -12.21
N LEU A 38 -17.97 10.24 -11.06
CA LEU A 38 -18.97 11.31 -10.98
C LEU A 38 -18.52 12.60 -11.68
N ALA A 39 -17.23 12.95 -11.58
CA ALA A 39 -16.69 14.17 -12.19
C ALA A 39 -16.65 14.08 -13.72
N VAL A 40 -16.36 12.91 -14.28
CA VAL A 40 -16.33 12.66 -15.72
C VAL A 40 -17.76 12.58 -16.30
N GLY A 41 -18.72 12.13 -15.47
CA GLY A 41 -20.10 11.97 -15.90
C GLY A 41 -20.34 10.70 -16.74
N PRO A 42 -21.50 10.61 -17.44
CA PRO A 42 -21.95 9.38 -18.09
C PRO A 42 -21.25 9.07 -19.43
N ASP A 43 -20.29 9.88 -19.86
CA ASP A 43 -19.58 9.64 -21.12
C ASP A 43 -18.52 8.53 -20.96
N ALA A 44 -18.91 7.33 -21.40
CA ALA A 44 -18.05 6.14 -21.31
C ALA A 44 -16.71 6.29 -22.06
N HIS A 45 -16.67 7.06 -23.15
CA HIS A 45 -15.45 7.25 -23.94
C HIS A 45 -14.45 8.15 -23.21
N ILE A 46 -14.91 9.25 -22.65
CA ILE A 46 -14.08 10.16 -21.83
C ILE A 46 -13.59 9.41 -20.59
N PHE A 47 -14.49 8.66 -19.93
CA PHE A 47 -14.12 7.88 -18.75
C PHE A 47 -13.04 6.85 -19.07
N ALA A 48 -13.16 6.07 -20.15
CA ALA A 48 -12.16 5.07 -20.53
C ALA A 48 -10.79 5.70 -20.78
N THR A 49 -10.73 6.94 -21.25
CA THR A 49 -9.47 7.66 -21.51
C THR A 49 -8.83 8.16 -20.22
N VAL A 50 -9.63 8.65 -19.26
CA VAL A 50 -9.12 9.29 -18.03
C VAL A 50 -8.92 8.27 -16.88
N ALA A 51 -9.72 7.19 -16.85
CA ALA A 51 -9.74 6.24 -15.76
C ALA A 51 -8.36 5.64 -15.43
N PRO A 52 -7.51 5.23 -16.40
CA PRO A 52 -6.18 4.68 -16.07
C PRO A 52 -5.31 5.65 -15.27
N ALA A 53 -5.29 6.92 -15.66
CA ALA A 53 -4.54 7.95 -14.94
C ALA A 53 -5.15 8.21 -13.55
N GLY A 54 -6.48 8.26 -13.45
CA GLY A 54 -7.19 8.44 -12.20
C GLY A 54 -6.98 7.30 -11.21
N VAL A 55 -6.95 6.06 -11.68
CA VAL A 55 -6.63 4.87 -10.86
C VAL A 55 -5.21 4.97 -10.29
N TRP A 56 -4.23 5.39 -11.10
CA TRP A 56 -2.87 5.60 -10.64
C TRP A 56 -2.77 6.68 -9.56
N VAL A 57 -3.45 7.82 -9.76
CA VAL A 57 -3.51 8.89 -8.75
C VAL A 57 -4.19 8.40 -7.47
N ALA A 58 -5.31 7.69 -7.59
CA ALA A 58 -6.00 7.11 -6.44
C ALA A 58 -5.11 6.14 -5.65
N MET A 59 -4.36 5.29 -6.36
CA MET A 59 -3.42 4.34 -5.74
C MET A 59 -2.26 5.04 -5.05
N LEU A 60 -1.67 6.06 -5.67
CA LEU A 60 -0.63 6.90 -5.08
C LEU A 60 -1.11 7.51 -3.76
N LEU A 61 -2.27 8.16 -3.78
CA LEU A 61 -2.84 8.79 -2.60
C LEU A 61 -3.19 7.78 -1.51
N ALA A 62 -3.79 6.66 -1.87
CA ALA A 62 -4.17 5.61 -0.91
C ALA A 62 -2.94 4.95 -0.26
N THR A 63 -1.85 4.75 -1.01
CA THR A 63 -0.61 4.21 -0.44
C THR A 63 0.03 5.14 0.56
N THR A 64 -0.09 6.47 0.41
CA THR A 64 0.50 7.42 1.36
C THR A 64 -0.16 7.41 2.74
N ILE A 65 -1.43 7.00 2.85
CA ILE A 65 -2.20 7.06 4.10
C ILE A 65 -1.60 6.18 5.20
N ASN A 66 -1.05 5.00 4.86
CA ASN A 66 -0.55 4.03 5.83
C ASN A 66 0.97 3.81 5.80
N LEU A 67 1.71 4.63 5.06
CA LEU A 67 3.16 4.51 4.99
C LEU A 67 3.81 4.64 6.37
N ASP A 68 3.33 5.56 7.16
CA ASP A 68 3.85 5.83 8.50
C ASP A 68 3.70 4.62 9.43
N ALA A 69 2.63 3.85 9.29
CA ALA A 69 2.34 2.70 10.14
C ALA A 69 3.32 1.53 9.92
N MET A 70 4.05 1.49 8.80
CA MET A 70 4.91 0.37 8.44
C MET A 70 6.03 0.13 9.46
N PHE A 71 6.73 1.16 9.90
CA PHE A 71 7.82 1.06 10.86
C PHE A 71 7.48 1.62 12.23
N LEU A 72 6.54 2.54 12.33
CA LEU A 72 6.18 3.19 13.59
C LEU A 72 5.71 2.20 14.65
N SER A 73 4.90 1.22 14.27
CA SER A 73 4.44 0.20 15.20
C SER A 73 5.57 -0.70 15.71
N ASP A 74 6.54 -1.04 14.85
CA ASP A 74 7.70 -1.85 15.26
C ASP A 74 8.68 -1.04 16.11
N TYR A 75 8.75 0.26 15.89
CA TYR A 75 9.51 1.19 16.74
C TYR A 75 8.89 1.27 18.14
N GLN A 76 7.58 1.46 18.24
CA GLN A 76 6.86 1.56 19.52
C GLN A 76 6.91 0.26 20.33
N ASP A 77 6.86 -0.89 19.65
CA ASP A 77 6.88 -2.22 20.30
C ASP A 77 8.33 -2.71 20.59
N GLY A 78 9.38 -1.94 20.26
CA GLY A 78 10.77 -2.34 20.39
C GLY A 78 11.20 -3.48 19.44
N THR A 79 10.33 -3.88 18.52
CA THR A 79 10.62 -4.96 17.56
C THR A 79 11.63 -4.51 16.51
N LEU A 80 11.70 -3.20 16.22
CA LEU A 80 12.67 -2.64 15.28
C LEU A 80 14.12 -2.87 15.79
N GLU A 81 14.37 -2.66 17.07
CA GLU A 81 15.66 -2.91 17.71
C GLU A 81 16.03 -4.40 17.66
N GLN A 82 15.06 -5.28 17.90
CA GLN A 82 15.27 -6.73 17.80
C GLN A 82 15.62 -7.16 16.37
N LEU A 83 15.02 -6.52 15.35
CA LEU A 83 15.35 -6.76 13.94
C LEU A 83 16.79 -6.33 13.62
N LEU A 84 17.26 -5.20 14.18
CA LEU A 84 18.62 -4.69 14.00
C LEU A 84 19.66 -5.58 14.68
N LEU A 85 19.34 -6.17 15.83
CA LEU A 85 20.20 -7.09 16.58
C LEU A 85 20.13 -8.53 16.06
N SER A 86 19.25 -8.83 15.11
CA SER A 86 19.10 -10.18 14.55
C SER A 86 20.37 -10.60 13.78
N PRO A 87 20.82 -11.87 13.92
CA PRO A 87 21.94 -12.40 13.13
C PRO A 87 21.59 -12.59 11.64
N ALA A 88 20.32 -12.41 11.26
CA ALA A 88 19.87 -12.49 9.88
C ALA A 88 20.22 -11.21 9.09
N ALA A 89 20.45 -11.36 7.78
CA ALA A 89 20.76 -10.24 6.91
C ALA A 89 19.60 -9.21 6.91
N LEU A 90 19.83 -8.02 7.47
CA LEU A 90 18.87 -6.93 7.62
C LEU A 90 18.13 -6.59 6.30
N PRO A 91 18.80 -6.50 5.12
CA PRO A 91 18.10 -6.22 3.86
C PRO A 91 17.01 -7.23 3.53
N GLY A 92 17.24 -8.51 3.85
CA GLY A 92 16.23 -9.57 3.64
C GLY A 92 15.01 -9.44 4.55
N LEU A 93 15.21 -9.00 5.80
CA LEU A 93 14.14 -8.76 6.76
C LEU A 93 13.29 -7.55 6.36
N VAL A 94 13.94 -6.45 5.93
CA VAL A 94 13.29 -5.24 5.45
C VAL A 94 12.51 -5.52 4.16
N ALA A 95 13.11 -6.24 3.20
CA ALA A 95 12.42 -6.64 1.97
C ALA A 95 11.18 -7.49 2.25
N ALA A 96 11.26 -8.44 3.17
CA ALA A 96 10.10 -9.24 3.58
C ALA A 96 8.98 -8.38 4.18
N LYS A 97 9.33 -7.36 4.95
CA LYS A 97 8.38 -6.41 5.54
C LYS A 97 7.69 -5.54 4.49
N ILE A 98 8.47 -4.99 3.56
CA ILE A 98 7.93 -4.18 2.43
C ILE A 98 7.01 -5.05 1.56
N PHE A 99 7.41 -6.29 1.30
CA PHE A 99 6.60 -7.23 0.53
C PHE A 99 5.28 -7.60 1.25
N ALA A 100 5.31 -7.78 2.58
CA ALA A 100 4.10 -8.00 3.38
C ALA A 100 3.14 -6.81 3.29
N HIS A 101 3.67 -5.58 3.39
CA HIS A 101 2.89 -4.35 3.25
C HIS A 101 2.27 -4.24 1.85
N TRP A 102 3.08 -4.41 0.80
CA TRP A 102 2.61 -4.38 -0.58
C TRP A 102 1.49 -5.40 -0.82
N LEU A 103 1.67 -6.65 -0.37
CA LEU A 103 0.67 -7.71 -0.53
C LEU A 103 -0.63 -7.38 0.21
N ALA A 104 -0.54 -6.78 1.39
CA ALA A 104 -1.69 -6.45 2.20
C ALA A 104 -2.46 -5.21 1.70
N THR A 105 -1.77 -4.21 1.14
CA THR A 105 -2.37 -2.92 0.76
C THR A 105 -2.59 -2.79 -0.73
N ALA A 106 -1.56 -2.98 -1.56
CA ALA A 106 -1.63 -2.75 -3.00
C ALA A 106 -2.40 -3.84 -3.74
N CYS A 107 -2.24 -5.13 -3.39
CA CYS A 107 -2.94 -6.21 -4.08
C CYS A 107 -4.47 -6.08 -4.03
N PRO A 108 -5.12 -5.82 -2.89
CA PRO A 108 -6.56 -5.58 -2.85
C PRO A 108 -6.99 -4.38 -3.69
N GLN A 109 -6.20 -3.30 -3.71
CA GLN A 109 -6.49 -2.12 -4.53
C GLN A 109 -6.44 -2.44 -6.03
N ILE A 110 -5.45 -3.23 -6.49
CA ILE A 110 -5.35 -3.69 -7.87
C ILE A 110 -6.58 -4.51 -8.26
N VAL A 111 -7.00 -5.45 -7.40
CA VAL A 111 -8.19 -6.27 -7.65
C VAL A 111 -9.45 -5.41 -7.77
N ILE A 112 -9.63 -4.44 -6.88
CA ILE A 112 -10.76 -3.50 -6.93
C ILE A 112 -10.67 -2.63 -8.19
N ALA A 113 -9.50 -2.11 -8.54
CA ALA A 113 -9.29 -1.32 -9.75
C ALA A 113 -9.70 -2.09 -11.02
N MET A 114 -9.25 -3.33 -11.15
CA MET A 114 -9.61 -4.18 -12.29
C MET A 114 -11.11 -4.51 -12.32
N PHE A 115 -11.69 -4.81 -11.16
CA PHE A 115 -13.13 -5.06 -11.04
C PHE A 115 -13.95 -3.85 -11.46
N VAL A 116 -13.64 -2.67 -10.93
CA VAL A 116 -14.33 -1.42 -11.27
C VAL A 116 -14.17 -1.10 -12.75
N ALA A 117 -12.97 -1.24 -13.31
CA ALA A 117 -12.71 -0.99 -14.73
C ALA A 117 -13.54 -1.91 -15.63
N THR A 118 -13.69 -3.19 -15.28
CA THR A 118 -14.54 -4.13 -16.04
C THR A 118 -16.03 -3.81 -15.90
N VAL A 119 -16.51 -3.45 -14.70
CA VAL A 119 -17.91 -3.08 -14.48
C VAL A 119 -18.29 -1.81 -15.26
N LEU A 120 -17.37 -0.87 -15.39
CA LEU A 120 -17.57 0.37 -16.15
C LEU A 120 -17.40 0.18 -17.66
N GLY A 121 -17.24 -1.05 -18.15
CA GLY A 121 -17.20 -1.38 -19.57
C GLY A 121 -15.92 -0.96 -20.29
N ILE A 122 -14.81 -0.76 -19.56
CA ILE A 122 -13.51 -0.47 -20.16
C ILE A 122 -13.04 -1.71 -20.93
N GLU A 123 -12.47 -1.49 -22.11
CA GLU A 123 -11.98 -2.55 -22.99
C GLU A 123 -10.99 -3.46 -22.26
N SER A 124 -11.13 -4.78 -22.47
CA SER A 124 -10.34 -5.79 -21.75
C SER A 124 -8.82 -5.63 -21.93
N GLN A 125 -8.38 -5.13 -23.09
CA GLN A 125 -6.96 -4.85 -23.33
C GLN A 125 -6.44 -3.71 -22.46
N VAL A 126 -7.24 -2.65 -22.27
CA VAL A 126 -6.90 -1.52 -21.40
C VAL A 126 -6.88 -1.96 -19.93
N VAL A 127 -7.85 -2.77 -19.51
CA VAL A 127 -7.90 -3.34 -18.15
C VAL A 127 -6.68 -4.21 -17.87
N ALA A 128 -6.29 -5.07 -18.82
CA ALA A 128 -5.11 -5.91 -18.68
C ALA A 128 -3.82 -5.09 -18.61
N ALA A 129 -3.66 -4.09 -19.46
CA ALA A 129 -2.53 -3.17 -19.44
C ALA A 129 -2.45 -2.38 -18.13
N LEU A 130 -3.61 -1.87 -17.64
CA LEU A 130 -3.70 -1.19 -16.36
C LEU A 130 -3.28 -2.12 -15.21
N GLY A 131 -3.82 -3.33 -15.16
CA GLY A 131 -3.45 -4.33 -14.15
C GLY A 131 -1.95 -4.66 -14.16
N ALA A 132 -1.36 -4.86 -15.35
CA ALA A 132 0.07 -5.12 -15.49
C ALA A 132 0.92 -3.94 -15.02
N THR A 133 0.58 -2.71 -15.40
CA THR A 133 1.31 -1.51 -14.96
C THR A 133 1.19 -1.29 -13.45
N LEU A 134 0.00 -1.48 -12.86
CA LEU A 134 -0.21 -1.40 -11.43
C LEU A 134 0.60 -2.47 -10.67
N LEU A 135 0.62 -3.71 -11.17
CA LEU A 135 1.36 -4.81 -10.55
C LEU A 135 2.88 -4.57 -10.54
N LEU A 136 3.41 -3.98 -11.61
CA LEU A 136 4.83 -3.66 -11.72
C LEU A 136 5.22 -2.37 -11.00
N GLY A 137 4.35 -1.36 -11.02
CA GLY A 137 4.64 -0.05 -10.45
C GLY A 137 4.37 0.05 -8.95
N SER A 138 3.34 -0.65 -8.43
CA SER A 138 3.00 -0.56 -7.01
C SER A 138 4.08 -1.07 -6.05
N PRO A 139 4.92 -2.08 -6.36
CA PRO A 139 6.06 -2.43 -5.51
C PRO A 139 7.07 -1.29 -5.39
N ILE A 140 7.27 -0.52 -6.46
CA ILE A 140 8.16 0.66 -6.46
C ILE A 140 7.61 1.73 -5.50
N LEU A 141 6.30 1.98 -5.54
CA LEU A 141 5.64 2.90 -4.60
C LEU A 141 5.81 2.45 -3.15
N SER A 142 5.67 1.14 -2.90
CA SER A 142 5.86 0.56 -1.57
C SER A 142 7.32 0.70 -1.08
N LEU A 143 8.30 0.57 -1.99
CA LEU A 143 9.71 0.78 -1.67
C LEU A 143 10.01 2.24 -1.32
N VAL A 144 9.55 3.18 -2.15
CA VAL A 144 9.72 4.62 -1.89
C VAL A 144 9.04 5.01 -0.58
N GLY A 145 7.83 4.50 -0.35
CA GLY A 145 7.11 4.71 0.89
C GLY A 145 7.81 4.14 2.11
N ALA A 146 8.43 2.96 1.99
CA ALA A 146 9.22 2.37 3.07
C ALA A 146 10.44 3.23 3.43
N ILE A 147 11.12 3.81 2.44
CA ILE A 147 12.23 4.75 2.67
C ILE A 147 11.73 5.99 3.42
N ALA A 148 10.62 6.60 2.95
CA ALA A 148 10.03 7.75 3.60
C ALA A 148 9.60 7.45 5.05
N SER A 149 8.94 6.31 5.28
CA SER A 149 8.53 5.86 6.61
C SER A 149 9.72 5.60 7.53
N ALA A 150 10.80 4.98 7.03
CA ALA A 150 12.00 4.74 7.82
C ALA A 150 12.70 6.03 8.25
N LEU A 151 12.74 7.05 7.37
CA LEU A 151 13.34 8.35 7.68
C LEU A 151 12.53 9.17 8.69
N THR A 152 11.22 8.96 8.76
CA THR A 152 10.33 9.74 9.62
C THR A 152 9.99 9.05 10.94
N VAL A 153 10.29 7.76 11.08
CA VAL A 153 9.90 6.96 12.26
C VAL A 153 10.47 7.52 13.57
N GLU A 154 11.72 7.93 13.56
CA GLU A 154 12.41 8.46 14.75
C GLU A 154 11.87 9.84 15.14
N LEU A 155 11.60 10.71 14.15
CA LEU A 155 11.03 12.04 14.38
C LEU A 155 9.65 11.97 15.03
N ARG A 156 8.82 11.02 14.63
CA ARG A 156 7.47 10.82 15.18
C ARG A 156 7.49 10.08 16.51
N GLY A 157 8.38 9.12 16.69
CA GLY A 157 8.58 8.43 17.98
C GLY A 157 9.03 9.38 19.08
N GLY A 158 9.97 10.28 18.76
CA GLY A 158 10.45 11.31 19.69
C GLY A 158 9.38 12.37 20.06
N ALA A 159 8.55 12.76 19.11
CA ALA A 159 7.47 13.72 19.38
C ALA A 159 6.37 13.18 20.32
N MET A 160 6.08 11.88 20.27
CA MET A 160 5.14 11.26 21.21
C MET A 160 5.68 11.18 22.65
N LEU A 161 7.00 10.98 22.81
CA LEU A 161 7.63 10.96 24.14
C LEU A 161 7.72 12.37 24.79
N GLN A 162 7.71 13.43 23.98
CA GLN A 162 7.69 14.82 24.49
C GLN A 162 6.28 15.32 24.84
N ALA A 163 5.23 14.62 24.43
CA ALA A 163 3.85 14.98 24.69
C ALA A 163 3.25 14.30 25.96
N LEU A 164 4.03 13.48 26.65
CA LEU A 164 3.72 12.83 27.94
C LEU A 164 4.41 13.53 29.09
#